data_e5651b5ab6591be2e3bba59f05bed482
#
_entry.id   e5651b5ab6591be2e3bba59f05bed482
#
_cell.length_a   1.000
_cell.length_b   1.000
_cell.length_c   1.000
_cell.angle_alpha   90.00
_cell.angle_beta   90.00
_cell.angle_gamma   90.00
#
_symmetry.space_group_name_H-M   'P 1'
#
loop_
_entity.id
_entity.type
_entity.pdbx_description
1 polymer ?
#
loop_
_entity_poly.entity_id
_entity_poly.type
_entity_poly.pdbx_seq_one_letter_code
_entity_poly.pdbx_strand_id
1 'polypeptide(L)'
;MPSRRELDLLYQIGSQLAPAIHQAQNWPYDVPHAQYEASLWPPHDVGGQPDAPVRYEEKEEEQWELNTYVTCEVLGWKGVWNAEERRRRGNNDIGLSLYYDFPYYGRWILCAARMLVDKNHVSLLELLEKIAEVRARYGKQ
;
A
#
# COMPACT_ATOMS: atom_id res chain seq x y z
N MET A 1 16.86 12.14 -10.69
CA MET A 1 17.06 10.85 -11.38
C MET A 1 18.53 10.47 -11.29
N PRO A 2 18.88 9.20 -11.01
CA PRO A 2 20.27 8.77 -11.03
C PRO A 2 20.87 8.99 -12.43
N SER A 3 22.13 9.36 -12.46
CA SER A 3 22.87 9.51 -13.71
C SER A 3 23.10 8.14 -14.37
N ARG A 4 23.34 8.11 -15.68
CA ARG A 4 23.65 6.87 -16.39
C ARG A 4 24.86 6.14 -15.77
N ARG A 5 25.84 6.88 -15.29
CA ARG A 5 27.04 6.34 -14.63
C ARG A 5 26.71 5.61 -13.30
N GLU A 6 25.75 6.15 -12.53
CA GLU A 6 25.28 5.49 -11.29
C GLU A 6 24.51 4.21 -11.58
N LEU A 7 23.70 4.19 -12.64
CA LEU A 7 23.00 2.98 -13.09
C LEU A 7 23.98 1.91 -13.60
N ASP A 8 24.99 2.30 -14.38
CA ASP A 8 26.03 1.40 -14.87
C ASP A 8 26.82 0.81 -13.71
N LEU A 9 27.13 1.60 -12.68
CA LEU A 9 27.81 1.13 -11.47
C LEU A 9 26.94 0.11 -10.70
N LEU A 10 25.66 0.39 -10.51
CA LEU A 10 24.74 -0.54 -9.86
C LEU A 10 24.62 -1.85 -10.64
N TYR A 11 24.57 -1.78 -11.97
CA TYR A 11 24.55 -2.97 -12.82
C TYR A 11 25.84 -3.80 -12.68
N GLN A 12 27.01 -3.16 -12.65
CA GLN A 12 28.29 -3.84 -12.43
C GLN A 12 28.36 -4.52 -11.06
N ILE A 13 27.92 -3.83 -10.00
CA ILE A 13 27.87 -4.42 -8.66
C ILE A 13 26.92 -5.63 -8.65
N GLY A 14 25.73 -5.51 -9.23
CA GLY A 14 24.76 -6.60 -9.33
C GLY A 14 25.32 -7.81 -10.09
N SER A 15 25.99 -7.58 -11.22
CA SER A 15 26.59 -8.65 -12.02
C SER A 15 27.76 -9.37 -11.33
N GLN A 16 28.50 -8.67 -10.47
CA GLN A 16 29.56 -9.26 -9.67
C GLN A 16 29.03 -10.10 -8.49
N LEU A 17 27.90 -9.70 -7.92
CA LEU A 17 27.27 -10.42 -6.80
C LEU A 17 26.48 -11.64 -7.26
N ALA A 18 25.88 -11.59 -8.45
CA ALA A 18 25.05 -12.67 -8.98
C ALA A 18 25.74 -14.06 -9.01
N PRO A 19 27.01 -14.21 -9.43
CA PRO A 19 27.68 -15.50 -9.40
C PRO A 19 27.87 -16.06 -7.99
N ALA A 20 28.16 -15.20 -7.02
CA ALA A 20 28.31 -15.62 -5.63
C ALA A 20 26.99 -16.08 -5.01
N ILE A 21 25.88 -15.44 -5.38
CA ILE A 21 24.53 -15.82 -4.96
C ILE A 21 24.13 -17.17 -5.56
N HIS A 22 24.40 -17.40 -6.84
CA HIS A 22 24.09 -18.67 -7.51
C HIS A 22 25.00 -19.83 -7.11
N GLN A 23 26.19 -19.56 -6.59
CA GLN A 23 27.12 -20.60 -6.12
C GLN A 23 26.89 -21.03 -4.67
N ALA A 24 26.09 -20.32 -3.90
CA ALA A 24 25.73 -20.69 -2.56
C ALA A 24 24.79 -21.93 -2.58
N GLN A 25 25.39 -23.11 -2.55
CA GLN A 25 24.64 -24.35 -2.30
C GLN A 25 23.97 -24.22 -0.92
N ASN A 26 22.66 -24.41 -0.87
CA ASN A 26 21.82 -24.23 0.32
C ASN A 26 21.59 -22.76 0.73
N TRP A 27 21.37 -21.89 -0.23
CA TRP A 27 20.91 -20.55 0.05
C TRP A 27 19.57 -20.60 0.82
N PRO A 28 19.49 -20.07 2.06
CA PRO A 28 18.27 -20.19 2.88
C PRO A 28 17.08 -19.41 2.32
N TYR A 29 17.31 -18.61 1.30
CA TYR A 29 16.30 -17.78 0.60
C TYR A 29 16.04 -18.29 -0.83
N ASP A 30 16.45 -19.51 -1.14
CA ASP A 30 16.13 -20.13 -2.43
C ASP A 30 14.63 -20.46 -2.44
N VAL A 31 13.85 -19.52 -2.93
CA VAL A 31 12.39 -19.64 -2.99
C VAL A 31 12.04 -20.31 -4.32
N PRO A 32 11.30 -21.43 -4.32
CA PRO A 32 10.79 -22.04 -5.53
C PRO A 32 10.07 -21.00 -6.42
N HIS A 33 10.25 -21.10 -7.73
CA HIS A 33 9.70 -20.12 -8.69
C HIS A 33 8.21 -19.85 -8.49
N ALA A 34 7.41 -20.89 -8.26
CA ALA A 34 5.98 -20.75 -7.97
C ALA A 34 5.67 -19.92 -6.71
N GLN A 35 6.51 -20.03 -5.67
CA GLN A 35 6.35 -19.20 -4.46
C GLN A 35 6.80 -17.78 -4.71
N TYR A 36 7.84 -17.57 -5.51
CA TYR A 36 8.27 -16.24 -5.92
C TYR A 36 7.19 -15.55 -6.73
N GLU A 37 6.62 -16.21 -7.73
CA GLU A 37 5.50 -15.67 -8.52
C GLU A 37 4.30 -15.34 -7.62
N ALA A 38 3.92 -16.23 -6.71
CA ALA A 38 2.83 -15.98 -5.78
C ALA A 38 3.09 -14.78 -4.86
N SER A 39 4.35 -14.52 -4.50
CA SER A 39 4.73 -13.36 -3.68
C SER A 39 4.64 -12.03 -4.43
N LEU A 40 4.66 -12.06 -5.75
CA LEU A 40 4.53 -10.88 -6.61
C LEU A 40 3.08 -10.49 -6.85
N TRP A 41 2.13 -11.36 -6.55
CA TRP A 41 0.72 -11.08 -6.76
C TRP A 41 0.20 -10.14 -5.67
N PRO A 42 -0.25 -8.94 -6.05
CA PRO A 42 -0.85 -8.04 -5.11
C PRO A 42 -2.21 -8.56 -4.63
N PRO A 43 -2.64 -8.22 -3.41
CA PRO A 43 -3.90 -8.70 -2.84
C PRO A 43 -5.15 -8.45 -3.69
N HIS A 44 -5.11 -7.43 -4.54
CA HIS A 44 -6.24 -7.05 -5.41
C HIS A 44 -6.21 -7.75 -6.78
N ASP A 45 -5.18 -8.54 -7.09
CA ASP A 45 -5.12 -9.29 -8.34
C ASP A 45 -5.92 -10.58 -8.23
N VAL A 46 -7.19 -10.48 -8.57
CA VAL A 46 -8.14 -11.60 -8.67
C VAL A 46 -8.45 -11.95 -10.12
N GLY A 47 -7.67 -11.40 -11.06
CA GLY A 47 -7.87 -11.61 -12.50
C GLY A 47 -7.73 -13.05 -12.93
N GLY A 48 -8.61 -13.50 -13.84
CA GLY A 48 -8.53 -14.82 -14.45
C GLY A 48 -8.99 -15.98 -13.57
N GLN A 49 -9.50 -15.73 -12.38
CA GLN A 49 -10.10 -16.78 -11.55
C GLN A 49 -11.54 -17.07 -12.02
N PRO A 50 -11.86 -18.35 -12.38
CA PRO A 50 -13.16 -18.69 -12.98
C PRO A 50 -14.35 -18.40 -12.06
N ASP A 51 -14.15 -18.45 -10.75
CA ASP A 51 -15.19 -18.35 -9.74
C ASP A 51 -15.19 -16.99 -9.00
N ALA A 52 -14.56 -15.96 -9.57
CA ALA A 52 -14.55 -14.62 -9.02
C ALA A 52 -15.50 -13.68 -9.80
N PRO A 53 -16.83 -13.84 -9.71
CA PRO A 53 -17.76 -12.95 -10.40
C PRO A 53 -17.66 -11.53 -9.84
N VAL A 54 -17.63 -10.57 -10.74
CA VAL A 54 -17.78 -9.16 -10.35
C VAL A 54 -19.24 -8.95 -9.94
N ARG A 55 -19.48 -8.75 -8.66
CA ARG A 55 -20.79 -8.33 -8.16
C ARG A 55 -20.93 -6.84 -8.37
N TYR A 56 -21.95 -6.47 -9.12
CA TYR A 56 -22.36 -5.09 -9.23
C TYR A 56 -23.43 -4.83 -8.16
N GLU A 57 -23.11 -3.95 -7.22
CA GLU A 57 -24.03 -3.47 -6.21
C GLU A 57 -24.05 -1.94 -6.27
N GLU A 58 -25.20 -1.36 -6.58
CA GLU A 58 -25.40 0.07 -6.39
C GLU A 58 -25.54 0.34 -4.89
N LYS A 59 -24.57 1.06 -4.33
CA LYS A 59 -24.56 1.53 -2.97
C LYS A 59 -24.35 3.03 -2.97
N GLU A 60 -25.21 3.77 -2.29
CA GLU A 60 -24.93 5.18 -1.99
C GLU A 60 -23.76 5.26 -1.01
N GLU A 61 -22.78 6.10 -1.31
CA GLU A 61 -21.66 6.35 -0.42
C GLU A 61 -22.13 7.08 0.83
N GLU A 62 -21.62 6.67 1.96
CA GLU A 62 -21.80 7.37 3.22
C GLU A 62 -20.95 8.65 3.26
N GLN A 63 -21.37 9.62 4.07
CA GLN A 63 -20.66 10.91 4.16
C GLN A 63 -19.17 10.78 4.48
N TRP A 64 -18.80 9.81 5.31
CA TRP A 64 -17.38 9.58 5.64
C TRP A 64 -16.60 9.04 4.45
N GLU A 65 -17.22 8.25 3.57
CA GLU A 65 -16.62 7.72 2.34
C GLU A 65 -16.34 8.87 1.35
N LEU A 66 -17.32 9.74 1.15
CA LEU A 66 -17.16 10.94 0.33
C LEU A 66 -16.08 11.88 0.89
N ASN A 67 -16.08 12.10 2.20
CA ASN A 67 -15.06 12.91 2.86
C ASN A 67 -13.65 12.33 2.69
N THR A 68 -13.53 11.01 2.78
CA THR A 68 -12.27 10.30 2.55
C THR A 68 -11.78 10.50 1.12
N TYR A 69 -12.67 10.30 0.13
CA TYR A 69 -12.36 10.52 -1.28
C TYR A 69 -11.85 11.94 -1.52
N VAL A 70 -12.64 12.94 -1.14
CA VAL A 70 -12.30 14.37 -1.34
C VAL A 70 -10.99 14.73 -0.64
N THR A 71 -10.77 14.26 0.58
CA THR A 71 -9.53 14.51 1.32
C THR A 71 -8.32 13.94 0.59
N CYS A 72 -8.42 12.70 0.11
CA CYS A 72 -7.33 12.06 -0.62
C CYS A 72 -7.00 12.76 -1.92
N GLU A 73 -8.02 13.20 -2.68
CA GLU A 73 -7.81 13.92 -3.94
C GLU A 73 -7.20 15.31 -3.71
N VAL A 74 -7.72 16.08 -2.73
CA VAL A 74 -7.18 17.42 -2.41
C VAL A 74 -5.72 17.34 -1.96
N LEU A 75 -5.37 16.36 -1.13
CA LEU A 75 -3.98 16.17 -0.68
C LEU A 75 -3.07 15.74 -1.85
N GLY A 76 -3.59 14.95 -2.78
CA GLY A 76 -2.90 14.62 -4.03
C GLY A 76 -2.65 15.86 -4.89
N TRP A 77 -3.65 16.71 -5.10
CA TRP A 77 -3.51 17.97 -5.85
C TRP A 77 -2.55 18.96 -5.19
N LYS A 78 -2.47 18.93 -3.86
CA LYS A 78 -1.48 19.72 -3.10
C LYS A 78 -0.07 19.13 -3.12
N GLY A 79 0.13 17.99 -3.77
CA GLY A 79 1.44 17.36 -3.90
C GLY A 79 1.95 16.64 -2.66
N VAL A 80 1.07 16.36 -1.69
CA VAL A 80 1.42 15.55 -0.51
C VAL A 80 1.80 14.13 -0.93
N TRP A 81 1.12 13.59 -1.93
CA TRP A 81 1.44 12.34 -2.62
C TRP A 81 0.97 12.38 -4.09
N ASN A 82 1.44 11.45 -4.89
CA ASN A 82 0.87 11.19 -6.19
C ASN A 82 -0.08 9.98 -6.17
N ALA A 83 -0.94 9.89 -7.19
CA ALA A 83 -1.94 8.83 -7.28
C ALA A 83 -1.32 7.42 -7.25
N GLU A 84 -0.15 7.24 -7.87
CA GLU A 84 0.55 5.95 -7.92
C GLU A 84 1.10 5.55 -6.54
N GLU A 85 1.67 6.49 -5.79
CA GLU A 85 2.13 6.24 -4.43
C GLU A 85 0.97 5.78 -3.53
N ARG A 86 -0.16 6.50 -3.58
CA ARG A 86 -1.36 6.15 -2.82
C ARG A 86 -1.90 4.76 -3.22
N ARG A 87 -2.01 4.51 -4.52
CA ARG A 87 -2.48 3.23 -5.05
C ARG A 87 -1.59 2.08 -4.60
N ARG A 88 -0.28 2.23 -4.70
CA ARG A 88 0.67 1.19 -4.29
C ARG A 88 0.55 0.87 -2.81
N ARG A 89 0.52 1.87 -1.95
CA ARG A 89 0.37 1.67 -0.51
C ARG A 89 -0.97 1.02 -0.14
N GLY A 90 -2.06 1.44 -0.77
CA GLY A 90 -3.39 0.89 -0.51
C GLY A 90 -3.60 -0.53 -1.01
N ASN A 91 -2.91 -0.92 -2.07
CA ASN A 91 -3.12 -2.21 -2.69
C ASN A 91 -2.03 -3.23 -2.32
N ASN A 92 -0.80 -2.80 -2.08
CA ASN A 92 0.31 -3.71 -1.87
C ASN A 92 0.81 -3.74 -0.42
N ASP A 93 0.90 -2.56 0.23
CA ASP A 93 1.57 -2.45 1.53
C ASP A 93 0.64 -2.68 2.72
N ILE A 94 -0.67 -2.68 2.50
CA ILE A 94 -1.66 -2.80 3.57
C ILE A 94 -1.75 -4.24 4.13
N GLY A 95 -1.36 -5.23 3.33
CA GLY A 95 -1.43 -6.64 3.68
C GLY A 95 -2.80 -7.28 3.40
N LEU A 96 -2.80 -8.60 3.27
CA LEU A 96 -3.97 -9.38 2.84
C LEU A 96 -5.16 -9.23 3.79
N SER A 97 -4.94 -9.35 5.11
CA SER A 97 -6.01 -9.28 6.10
C SER A 97 -6.72 -7.93 6.07
N LEU A 98 -5.97 -6.84 6.15
CA LEU A 98 -6.55 -5.51 6.11
C LEU A 98 -7.18 -5.18 4.75
N TYR A 99 -6.63 -5.73 3.66
CA TYR A 99 -7.17 -5.49 2.33
C TYR A 99 -8.59 -6.04 2.18
N TYR A 100 -8.89 -7.21 2.70
CA TYR A 100 -10.21 -7.83 2.60
C TYR A 100 -11.15 -7.48 3.75
N ASP A 101 -10.63 -7.22 4.95
CA ASP A 101 -11.43 -6.91 6.14
C ASP A 101 -11.96 -5.47 6.16
N PHE A 102 -11.29 -4.56 5.44
CA PHE A 102 -11.70 -3.15 5.40
C PHE A 102 -12.52 -2.83 4.16
N PRO A 103 -13.56 -1.97 4.31
CA PRO A 103 -14.29 -1.45 3.18
C PRO A 103 -13.37 -0.62 2.27
N TYR A 104 -13.79 -0.40 1.03
CA TYR A 104 -12.99 0.26 0.00
C TYR A 104 -12.36 1.58 0.48
N TYR A 105 -13.16 2.51 0.98
CA TYR A 105 -12.65 3.78 1.50
C TYR A 105 -11.97 3.67 2.87
N GLY A 106 -12.22 2.61 3.62
CA GLY A 106 -11.47 2.28 4.83
C GLY A 106 -9.99 2.06 4.56
N ARG A 107 -9.68 1.39 3.45
CA ARG A 107 -8.28 1.22 2.97
C ARG A 107 -7.65 2.55 2.58
N TRP A 108 -8.42 3.45 1.95
CA TRP A 108 -7.94 4.77 1.56
C TRP A 108 -7.58 5.62 2.77
N ILE A 109 -8.42 5.65 3.80
CA ILE A 109 -8.15 6.46 4.99
C ILE A 109 -6.96 5.93 5.78
N LEU A 110 -6.77 4.61 5.87
CA LEU A 110 -5.60 4.02 6.50
C LEU A 110 -4.31 4.40 5.76
N CYS A 111 -4.32 4.33 4.43
CA CYS A 111 -3.20 4.78 3.60
C CYS A 111 -2.90 6.25 3.78
N ALA A 112 -3.92 7.10 3.76
CA ALA A 112 -3.78 8.53 3.93
C ALA A 112 -3.16 8.86 5.30
N ALA A 113 -3.67 8.27 6.37
CA ALA A 113 -3.15 8.46 7.71
C ALA A 113 -1.66 8.05 7.80
N ARG A 114 -1.32 6.88 7.28
CA ARG A 114 0.07 6.40 7.27
C ARG A 114 0.98 7.31 6.45
N MET A 115 0.57 7.73 5.25
CA MET A 115 1.38 8.63 4.43
C MET A 115 1.59 9.99 5.08
N LEU A 116 0.58 10.56 5.75
CA LEU A 116 0.71 11.82 6.48
C LEU A 116 1.70 11.71 7.63
N VAL A 117 1.71 10.60 8.36
CA VAL A 117 2.69 10.33 9.42
C VAL A 117 4.09 10.12 8.84
N ASP A 118 4.25 9.26 7.85
CA ASP A 118 5.54 8.95 7.22
C ASP A 118 6.21 10.21 6.60
N LYS A 119 5.41 11.16 6.14
CA LYS A 119 5.87 12.42 5.54
C LYS A 119 5.95 13.58 6.54
N ASN A 120 5.75 13.32 7.83
CA ASN A 120 5.80 14.30 8.92
C ASN A 120 4.82 15.47 8.79
N HIS A 121 3.67 15.26 8.13
CA HIS A 121 2.59 16.24 8.10
C HIS A 121 1.75 16.20 9.37
N VAL A 122 1.66 15.01 9.98
CA VAL A 122 0.98 14.76 11.25
C VAL A 122 1.85 13.81 12.06
N SER A 123 2.04 14.06 13.35
CA SER A 123 2.72 13.09 14.21
C SER A 123 1.77 11.93 14.58
N LEU A 124 2.34 10.78 14.85
CA LEU A 124 1.54 9.63 15.31
C LEU A 124 0.81 9.95 16.61
N LEU A 125 1.44 10.72 17.51
CA LEU A 125 0.82 11.12 18.79
C LEU A 125 -0.41 11.99 18.58
N GLU A 126 -0.31 13.04 17.75
CA GLU A 126 -1.46 13.89 17.40
C GLU A 126 -2.61 13.09 16.78
N LEU A 127 -2.31 12.15 15.90
CA LEU A 127 -3.31 11.29 15.30
C LEU A 127 -4.01 10.41 16.34
N LEU A 128 -3.26 9.78 17.25
CA LEU A 128 -3.81 8.92 18.31
C LEU A 128 -4.64 9.71 19.32
N GLU A 129 -4.18 10.88 19.74
CA GLU A 129 -4.92 11.78 20.64
C GLU A 129 -6.24 12.21 19.99
N LYS A 130 -6.21 12.57 18.71
CA LYS A 130 -7.42 12.96 17.99
C LYS A 130 -8.40 11.81 17.81
N ILE A 131 -7.92 10.61 17.55
CA ILE A 131 -8.77 9.40 17.50
C ILE A 131 -9.43 9.16 18.85
N ALA A 132 -8.69 9.27 19.94
CA ALA A 132 -9.23 9.10 21.29
C ALA A 132 -10.32 10.15 21.63
N GLU A 133 -10.07 11.42 21.29
CA GLU A 133 -11.04 12.52 21.43
C GLU A 133 -12.34 12.24 20.66
N VAL A 134 -12.22 11.83 19.40
CA VAL A 134 -13.37 11.53 18.53
C VAL A 134 -14.15 10.33 19.06
N ARG A 135 -13.46 9.25 19.46
CA ARG A 135 -14.12 8.08 20.09
C ARG A 135 -14.89 8.45 21.35
N ALA A 136 -14.33 9.33 22.19
CA ALA A 136 -15.02 9.79 23.40
C ALA A 136 -16.29 10.58 23.11
N ARG A 137 -16.36 11.26 21.97
CA ARG A 137 -17.59 11.97 21.52
C ARG A 137 -18.67 11.03 21.02
N TYR A 138 -18.29 10.01 20.25
CA TYR A 138 -19.24 9.04 19.70
C TYR A 138 -19.62 7.90 20.65
N GLY A 139 -18.78 7.56 21.62
CA GLY A 139 -19.07 6.53 22.62
C GLY A 139 -20.02 6.97 23.74
N LYS A 140 -20.52 8.20 23.67
CA LYS A 140 -21.53 8.75 24.61
C LYS A 140 -22.95 8.78 24.04
N GLN A 141 -23.13 8.21 22.85
CA GLN A 141 -24.43 7.98 22.22
C GLN A 141 -24.84 6.51 22.38
#